data_b9fd29a79a0c00e1c3a7ba94cf5ddfe8
#
_entry.id   b9fd29a79a0c00e1c3a7ba94cf5ddfe8
#
_cell.length_a   1.000
_cell.length_b   1.000
_cell.length_c   1.000
_cell.angle_alpha   90.00
_cell.angle_beta   90.00
_cell.angle_gamma   90.00
#
_symmetry.space_group_name_H-M   'P 1'
#
loop_
_entity.id
_entity.type
_entity.pdbx_description
1 polymer ?
#
loop_
_entity_poly.entity_id
_entity_poly.type
_entity_poly.pdbx_seq_one_letter_code
_entity_poly.pdbx_strand_id
1 'polypeptide(L)'
;MKLYEPPTKEFFRLPNKIFQVPLDATQFKLYSYFICCSGIKGYCWPTMETIIRETGIKKSSLQKAIKILKKRHLIKVRKHRNHYGPSNNEYHLLSLDNPEIYRDLDAEEDELPLFIGEGIPT
;
A
#
# COMPACT_ATOMS: atom_id res chain seq x y z
N MET A 1 34.92 -6.39 -3.20
CA MET A 1 33.54 -6.01 -3.00
C MET A 1 33.38 -4.50 -3.09
N LYS A 2 32.42 -4.04 -3.86
CA LYS A 2 32.25 -2.62 -4.07
C LYS A 2 31.32 -2.03 -3.03
N LEU A 3 31.63 -0.86 -2.51
CA LEU A 3 30.77 -0.22 -1.56
C LEU A 3 29.56 0.41 -2.26
N TYR A 4 28.46 0.51 -1.54
CA TYR A 4 27.24 1.09 -2.10
C TYR A 4 27.44 2.58 -2.37
N GLU A 5 27.01 3.01 -3.55
CA GLU A 5 27.01 4.40 -3.94
C GLU A 5 25.59 4.78 -4.31
N PRO A 6 24.99 5.76 -3.66
CA PRO A 6 23.61 6.13 -4.00
C PRO A 6 23.50 6.58 -5.46
N PRO A 7 22.50 6.10 -6.18
CA PRO A 7 22.33 6.51 -7.57
C PRO A 7 21.86 7.96 -7.67
N THR A 8 22.20 8.62 -8.77
CA THR A 8 21.75 9.98 -9.03
C THR A 8 20.59 10.02 -10.01
N LYS A 9 20.21 8.89 -10.59
CA LYS A 9 19.05 8.77 -11.46
C LYS A 9 18.47 7.37 -11.33
N GLU A 10 17.28 7.19 -11.81
CA GLU A 10 16.57 5.92 -11.73
C GLU A 10 16.37 5.49 -10.27
N PHE A 11 15.94 6.43 -9.45
CA PHE A 11 15.59 6.16 -8.07
C PHE A 11 14.32 6.92 -7.70
N PHE A 12 13.71 6.54 -6.59
CA PHE A 12 12.57 7.26 -6.06
C PHE A 12 12.77 7.51 -4.57
N ARG A 13 11.97 8.43 -4.01
CA ARG A 13 12.06 8.75 -2.59
C ARG A 13 10.98 8.06 -1.82
N LEU A 14 11.34 7.50 -0.68
CA LEU A 14 10.39 6.87 0.21
C LEU A 14 10.39 7.64 1.52
N PRO A 15 9.25 8.07 2.04
CA PRO A 15 9.22 8.86 3.27
C PRO A 15 9.69 8.03 4.46
N ASN A 16 10.52 8.63 5.30
CA ASN A 16 11.09 7.92 6.45
C ASN A 16 10.00 7.42 7.39
N LYS A 17 8.89 8.14 7.52
CA LYS A 17 7.81 7.75 8.40
C LYS A 17 7.18 6.42 8.05
N ILE A 18 7.39 5.93 6.83
CA ILE A 18 6.80 4.65 6.43
C ILE A 18 7.27 3.51 7.33
N PHE A 19 8.46 3.63 7.92
CA PHE A 19 8.96 2.59 8.79
C PHE A 19 8.22 2.52 10.13
N GLN A 20 7.42 3.52 10.45
CA GLN A 20 6.59 3.52 11.65
C GLN A 20 5.21 2.94 11.38
N VAL A 21 4.88 2.70 10.13
CA VAL A 21 3.58 2.14 9.76
C VAL A 21 3.66 0.61 9.87
N PRO A 22 2.72 -0.04 10.57
CA PRO A 22 2.78 -1.50 10.72
C PRO A 22 2.33 -2.20 9.43
N LEU A 23 3.27 -2.43 8.54
CA LEU A 23 3.04 -3.12 7.26
C LEU A 23 3.87 -4.40 7.21
N ASP A 24 3.33 -5.44 6.58
CA ASP A 24 4.15 -6.62 6.30
C ASP A 24 4.99 -6.37 5.04
N ALA A 25 5.85 -7.32 4.71
CA ALA A 25 6.78 -7.18 3.58
C ALA A 25 6.05 -6.97 2.26
N THR A 26 4.96 -7.69 2.04
CA THR A 26 4.19 -7.58 0.79
C THR A 26 3.52 -6.22 0.69
N GLN A 27 2.93 -5.75 1.77
CA GLN A 27 2.29 -4.44 1.82
C GLN A 27 3.31 -3.32 1.61
N PHE A 28 4.47 -3.44 2.25
CA PHE A 28 5.55 -2.47 2.10
C PHE A 28 6.04 -2.42 0.65
N LYS A 29 6.25 -3.58 0.05
CA LYS A 29 6.70 -3.66 -1.33
C LYS A 29 5.70 -3.01 -2.28
N LEU A 30 4.42 -3.29 -2.08
CA LEU A 30 3.37 -2.73 -2.92
C LEU A 30 3.28 -1.22 -2.75
N TYR A 31 3.33 -0.74 -1.52
CA TYR A 31 3.29 0.69 -1.26
C TYR A 31 4.47 1.40 -1.93
N SER A 32 5.66 0.84 -1.78
CA SER A 32 6.86 1.39 -2.40
C SER A 32 6.75 1.42 -3.93
N TYR A 33 6.16 0.37 -4.50
CA TYR A 33 5.93 0.31 -5.94
C TYR A 33 4.99 1.42 -6.39
N PHE A 34 3.91 1.67 -5.64
CA PHE A 34 2.99 2.74 -5.99
C PHE A 34 3.67 4.11 -5.91
N ILE A 35 4.53 4.33 -4.92
CA ILE A 35 5.29 5.58 -4.83
C ILE A 35 6.20 5.73 -6.05
N CYS A 36 6.89 4.66 -6.41
CA CYS A 36 7.79 4.65 -7.56
C CYS A 36 7.04 4.99 -8.84
N CYS A 37 5.89 4.37 -9.07
CA CYS A 37 5.11 4.59 -10.29
C CYS A 37 4.45 5.95 -10.34
N SER A 38 4.09 6.50 -9.18
CA SER A 38 3.31 7.74 -9.14
C SER A 38 4.14 8.98 -9.43
N GLY A 39 5.40 8.97 -9.01
CA GLY A 39 6.27 10.11 -9.19
C GLY A 39 5.67 11.36 -8.58
N ILE A 40 5.83 12.49 -9.23
CA ILE A 40 5.37 13.78 -8.74
C ILE A 40 3.84 13.87 -8.74
N LYS A 41 3.18 13.13 -9.62
CA LYS A 41 1.73 13.22 -9.73
C LYS A 41 1.00 12.73 -8.49
N GLY A 42 1.59 11.80 -7.75
CA GLY A 42 0.97 11.24 -6.56
C GLY A 42 -0.09 10.19 -6.83
N TYR A 43 -0.21 9.71 -8.06
CA TYR A 43 -1.12 8.63 -8.41
C TYR A 43 -0.62 7.88 -9.64
N CYS A 44 -1.09 6.65 -9.80
CA CYS A 44 -0.73 5.82 -10.95
C CYS A 44 -1.88 4.87 -11.26
N TRP A 45 -1.84 4.27 -12.46
CA TRP A 45 -2.91 3.35 -12.86
C TRP A 45 -2.38 2.10 -13.59
N PRO A 46 -1.43 1.39 -13.00
CA PRO A 46 -0.95 0.15 -13.64
C PRO A 46 -2.03 -0.91 -13.61
N THR A 47 -2.01 -1.81 -14.60
CA THR A 47 -2.92 -2.95 -14.57
C THR A 47 -2.46 -3.95 -13.51
N MET A 48 -3.35 -4.84 -13.10
CA MET A 48 -2.98 -5.89 -12.17
C MET A 48 -1.84 -6.74 -12.73
N GLU A 49 -1.88 -7.03 -14.02
CA GLU A 49 -0.82 -7.80 -14.67
C GLU A 49 0.52 -7.09 -14.59
N THR A 50 0.53 -5.78 -14.79
CA THR A 50 1.75 -4.99 -14.71
C THR A 50 2.31 -5.01 -13.29
N ILE A 51 1.45 -4.84 -12.29
CA ILE A 51 1.89 -4.85 -10.90
C ILE A 51 2.50 -6.21 -10.55
N ILE A 52 1.83 -7.30 -10.95
CA ILE A 52 2.31 -8.65 -10.67
C ILE A 52 3.66 -8.89 -11.33
N ARG A 53 3.79 -8.48 -12.59
CA ARG A 53 5.03 -8.67 -13.34
C ARG A 53 6.19 -7.92 -12.70
N GLU A 54 5.94 -6.70 -12.27
CA GLU A 54 7.02 -5.84 -11.76
C GLU A 54 7.35 -6.07 -10.30
N THR A 55 6.40 -6.50 -9.51
CA THR A 55 6.65 -6.71 -8.08
C THR A 55 6.86 -8.18 -7.73
N GLY A 56 6.37 -9.09 -8.55
CA GLY A 56 6.42 -10.52 -8.21
C GLY A 56 5.37 -10.93 -7.18
N ILE A 57 4.47 -10.04 -6.80
CA ILE A 57 3.44 -10.36 -5.83
C ILE A 57 2.34 -11.15 -6.53
N LYS A 58 1.91 -12.26 -5.96
CA LYS A 58 0.85 -13.08 -6.54
C LYS A 58 -0.50 -12.36 -6.46
N LYS A 59 -1.40 -12.68 -7.37
CA LYS A 59 -2.68 -11.99 -7.49
C LYS A 59 -3.46 -11.94 -6.18
N SER A 60 -3.58 -13.07 -5.49
CA SER A 60 -4.34 -13.13 -4.24
C SER A 60 -3.70 -12.26 -3.15
N SER A 61 -2.38 -12.31 -3.04
CA SER A 61 -1.64 -11.49 -2.08
C SER A 61 -1.73 -10.02 -2.44
N LEU A 62 -1.72 -9.71 -3.73
CA LEU A 62 -1.84 -8.34 -4.21
C LEU A 62 -3.21 -7.75 -3.84
N GLN A 63 -4.27 -8.50 -4.06
CA GLN A 63 -5.61 -8.03 -3.71
C GLN A 63 -5.75 -7.77 -2.22
N LYS A 64 -5.18 -8.65 -1.40
CA LYS A 64 -5.20 -8.46 0.05
C LYS A 64 -4.39 -7.24 0.47
N ALA A 65 -3.22 -7.06 -0.14
CA ALA A 65 -2.35 -5.94 0.19
C ALA A 65 -3.00 -4.60 -0.20
N ILE A 66 -3.66 -4.54 -1.36
CA ILE A 66 -4.38 -3.34 -1.76
C ILE A 66 -5.46 -3.00 -0.74
N LYS A 67 -6.19 -4.01 -0.29
CA LYS A 67 -7.26 -3.83 0.66
C LYS A 67 -6.75 -3.25 1.98
N ILE A 68 -5.62 -3.77 2.46
CA ILE A 68 -5.01 -3.28 3.70
C ILE A 68 -4.48 -1.85 3.54
N LEU A 69 -3.83 -1.55 2.42
CA LEU A 69 -3.33 -0.19 2.20
C LEU A 69 -4.49 0.81 2.16
N LYS A 70 -5.63 0.43 1.59
CA LYS A 70 -6.83 1.28 1.60
C LYS A 70 -7.36 1.44 3.01
N LYS A 71 -7.49 0.34 3.75
CA LYS A 71 -8.03 0.35 5.09
C LYS A 71 -7.17 1.19 6.03
N ARG A 72 -5.86 1.20 5.80
CA ARG A 72 -4.93 1.96 6.61
C ARG A 72 -4.80 3.42 6.16
N HIS A 73 -5.57 3.83 5.17
CA HIS A 73 -5.55 5.21 4.65
C HIS A 73 -4.21 5.64 4.03
N LEU A 74 -3.49 4.66 3.46
CA LEU A 74 -2.25 4.96 2.75
C LEU A 74 -2.53 5.27 1.29
N ILE A 75 -3.59 4.68 0.73
CA ILE A 75 -3.98 4.92 -0.66
C ILE A 75 -5.49 5.07 -0.77
N LYS A 76 -5.91 5.70 -1.85
CA LYS A 76 -7.31 5.78 -2.25
C LYS A 76 -7.38 5.20 -3.65
N VAL A 77 -8.37 4.36 -3.91
CA VAL A 77 -8.52 3.71 -5.21
C VAL A 77 -9.73 4.27 -5.93
N ARG A 78 -9.55 4.66 -7.18
CA ARG A 78 -10.62 5.17 -8.04
C ARG A 78 -10.55 4.44 -9.37
N LYS A 79 -11.66 4.42 -10.11
CA LYS A 79 -11.64 3.85 -11.46
C LYS A 79 -10.99 4.83 -12.42
N HIS A 80 -10.04 4.35 -13.19
CA HIS A 80 -9.43 5.14 -14.25
C HIS A 80 -10.19 4.87 -15.54
N ARG A 81 -10.75 5.90 -16.14
CA ARG A 81 -11.51 5.74 -17.36
C ARG A 81 -10.65 6.07 -18.57
N ASN A 82 -10.77 5.30 -19.60
CA ASN A 82 -10.15 5.63 -20.87
C ASN A 82 -11.19 5.43 -21.98
N HIS A 83 -10.87 5.92 -23.17
CA HIS A 83 -11.83 5.90 -24.28
C HIS A 83 -12.01 4.53 -24.89
N TYR A 84 -11.05 3.65 -24.74
CA TYR A 84 -11.02 2.48 -25.57
C TYR A 84 -11.07 1.17 -24.85
N GLY A 85 -11.39 1.10 -23.66
CA GLY A 85 -11.40 -0.21 -23.05
C GLY A 85 -11.75 -0.22 -21.59
N PRO A 86 -11.56 -1.37 -20.97
CA PRO A 86 -11.87 -1.51 -19.55
C PRO A 86 -11.02 -0.56 -18.75
N SER A 87 -11.62 0.00 -17.72
CA SER A 87 -10.91 0.93 -16.87
C SER A 87 -10.04 0.18 -15.88
N ASN A 88 -8.86 0.72 -15.64
CA ASN A 88 -7.98 0.23 -14.59
C ASN A 88 -8.33 0.95 -13.30
N ASN A 89 -7.75 0.52 -12.20
CA ASN A 89 -7.82 1.27 -10.97
C ASN A 89 -6.73 2.33 -10.98
N GLU A 90 -7.05 3.49 -10.40
CA GLU A 90 -6.07 4.53 -10.10
C GLU A 90 -5.77 4.44 -8.62
N TYR A 91 -4.49 4.42 -8.29
CA TYR A 91 -4.04 4.34 -6.91
C TYR A 91 -3.46 5.69 -6.52
N HIS A 92 -4.16 6.40 -5.66
CA HIS A 92 -3.75 7.74 -5.21
C HIS A 92 -3.08 7.61 -3.85
N LEU A 93 -1.90 8.19 -3.73
CA LEU A 93 -1.16 8.17 -2.47
C LEU A 93 -1.68 9.26 -1.56
N LEU A 94 -1.84 8.93 -0.30
CA LEU A 94 -2.38 9.87 0.69
C LEU A 94 -1.28 10.30 1.66
N SER A 95 -1.49 11.44 2.31
CA SER A 95 -0.52 11.98 3.25
C SER A 95 -0.30 11.04 4.42
N LEU A 96 0.92 10.94 4.91
CA LEU A 96 1.23 10.15 6.09
C LEU A 96 0.96 10.90 7.39
N ASP A 97 0.35 12.06 7.32
CA ASP A 97 0.05 12.84 8.51
C ASP A 97 -1.20 12.38 9.26
N ASN A 98 -1.97 11.47 8.66
CA ASN A 98 -3.18 10.95 9.29
C ASN A 98 -2.80 9.96 10.40
N PRO A 99 -3.16 10.22 11.66
CA PRO A 99 -2.79 9.31 12.76
C PRO A 99 -3.40 7.91 12.63
N GLU A 100 -4.47 7.75 11.89
CA GLU A 100 -5.09 6.44 11.67
C GLU A 100 -4.15 5.46 10.98
N ILE A 101 -3.18 5.96 10.23
CA ILE A 101 -2.25 5.13 9.49
C ILE A 101 -1.41 4.27 10.44
N TYR A 102 -1.14 4.77 11.63
CA TYR A 102 -0.21 4.13 12.55
C TYR A 102 -0.88 3.18 13.55
N ARG A 103 -2.19 3.00 13.44
CA ARG A 103 -2.92 2.13 14.36
C ARG A 103 -2.67 0.67 14.05
N ASP A 104 -2.76 -0.14 15.08
CA ASP A 104 -2.62 -1.58 14.93
C ASP A 104 -3.99 -2.15 14.58
N LEU A 105 -4.18 -2.50 13.32
CA LEU A 105 -5.45 -3.01 12.84
C LEU A 105 -5.82 -4.35 13.43
N ASP A 106 -4.83 -5.17 13.72
CA ASP A 106 -5.09 -6.50 14.29
C ASP A 106 -5.58 -6.39 15.71
N ALA A 107 -5.00 -5.53 16.50
CA ALA A 107 -5.45 -5.30 17.86
C ALA A 107 -6.88 -4.79 17.87
N GLU A 108 -7.20 -3.92 16.94
CA GLU A 108 -8.53 -3.39 16.85
C GLU A 108 -9.54 -4.47 16.50
N GLU A 109 -9.20 -5.34 15.59
CA GLU A 109 -10.06 -6.43 15.20
C GLU A 109 -10.25 -7.42 16.34
N ASP A 110 -9.21 -7.67 17.09
CA ASP A 110 -9.29 -8.58 18.21
C ASP A 110 -10.21 -8.04 19.29
N GLU A 111 -10.26 -6.77 19.47
CA GLU A 111 -11.11 -6.20 20.46
C GLU A 111 -12.58 -6.33 20.16
N LEU A 112 -12.92 -6.28 18.92
CA LEU A 112 -14.31 -6.34 18.56
C LEU A 112 -15.04 -7.59 18.99
N PRO A 113 -14.49 -8.74 18.75
CA PRO A 113 -15.22 -9.93 19.11
C PRO A 113 -15.23 -10.25 20.57
N LEU A 114 -14.29 -9.70 21.29
CA LEU A 114 -14.25 -10.05 22.60
C LEU A 114 -15.36 -9.65 23.35
N PHE A 115 -15.97 -8.71 22.91
CA PHE A 115 -16.97 -8.29 23.63
C PHE A 115 -18.04 -8.96 23.48
N ILE A 116 -17.89 -9.87 23.07
CA ILE A 116 -18.78 -10.59 22.86
C ILE A 116 -18.73 -11.52 23.78
N GLY A 117 -18.35 -11.49 24.66
CA GLY A 117 -18.15 -12.38 25.46
C GLY A 117 -17.38 -12.72 25.86
N GLU A 118 -17.07 -12.44 26.00
CA GLU A 118 -16.53 -12.90 26.33
C GLU A 118 -16.08 -12.71 26.50
N GLY A 119 -15.96 -12.41 26.74
CA GLY A 119 -15.59 -12.47 26.89
C GLY A 119 -14.84 -12.02 26.74
N ILE A 120 -14.55 -11.80 26.96
CA ILE A 120 -13.89 -11.66 26.82
C ILE A 120 -13.22 -11.23 26.87
N PRO A 121 -12.90 -11.12 27.17
CA PRO A 121 -12.31 -10.95 27.28
C PRO A 121 -11.91 -10.67 27.36
N THR A 122 -11.69 -10.59 27.65
CA THR A 122 -11.55 -10.74 27.67
C THR A 122 -11.40 -10.73 27.61
#